data_dce8cb5ca3b96929fdeeac675f6aa4ab
#
_entry.id   dce8cb5ca3b96929fdeeac675f6aa4ab
#
_cell.length_a   1.000
_cell.length_b   1.000
_cell.length_c   1.000
_cell.angle_alpha   90.00
_cell.angle_beta   90.00
_cell.angle_gamma   90.00
#
_symmetry.space_group_name_H-M   'P 1'
#
loop_
_entity.id
_entity.type
_entity.pdbx_description
1 polymer ?
#
loop_
_entity_poly.entity_id
_entity_poly.type
_entity_poly.pdbx_seq_one_letter_code
_entity_poly.pdbx_strand_id
1 'polypeptide(L)'
;MNELLNTIFETDLSTQIALISLIGLLLLFLKNQVILFFSGISAKTATEFDDIVINSLQKPLTYLIILVSLILISEALNSLFQIFEFFDTSKAIYLLIVVLISWTLLRILNGYYSNKSFLRNLKEGDDPIVVEQTYEITIRIFKIIVIIITALTLMQEFGLSISGLLAFGGVGGLVVGLAAKDLLSNFFGGLMIFLDRPFKVGEFIKSPDRNIEGIVESIGWRLTVVRTFSKNVLYIPNSAFSNIIVENATRMTNRRINQIIGLRYDDLDKIPKIVDDVRIYLENHNDIDQSNKPVVYFQSFSASSCDFFIRAFTNTKDWREFLKIKEQVLYKVSEIISNHNAAIAFPTTTIDWKSDNSSS
;
A
#
# COMPACT_ATOMS: atom_id res chain seq x y z
N MET A 1 30.38 -21.05 29.65
CA MET A 1 31.25 -21.09 28.45
C MET A 1 32.68 -20.70 28.81
N ASN A 2 32.90 -19.58 29.52
CA ASN A 2 34.24 -19.17 29.96
C ASN A 2 34.89 -20.14 30.93
N GLU A 3 34.16 -20.79 31.86
CA GLU A 3 34.70 -21.81 32.79
C GLU A 3 35.15 -23.08 32.06
N LEU A 4 34.41 -23.54 31.06
CA LEU A 4 34.78 -24.69 30.24
C LEU A 4 36.03 -24.41 29.38
N LEU A 5 36.16 -23.21 28.85
CA LEU A 5 37.37 -22.80 28.12
C LEU A 5 38.56 -22.74 29.05
N ASN A 6 38.42 -22.16 30.24
CA ASN A 6 39.52 -22.10 31.23
C ASN A 6 39.98 -23.49 31.65
N THR A 7 39.07 -24.43 31.88
CA THR A 7 39.43 -25.83 32.22
C THR A 7 40.17 -26.56 31.10
N ILE A 8 39.87 -26.23 29.83
CA ILE A 8 40.57 -26.81 28.67
C ILE A 8 42.00 -26.24 28.57
N PHE A 9 42.18 -24.94 28.84
CA PHE A 9 43.49 -24.28 28.75
C PHE A 9 44.43 -24.57 29.95
N GLU A 10 43.96 -25.18 31.00
CA GLU A 10 44.79 -25.65 32.16
C GLU A 10 45.39 -27.05 31.96
N THR A 11 45.05 -27.78 30.88
CA THR A 11 45.51 -29.15 30.61
C THR A 11 46.75 -29.15 29.71
N ASP A 12 47.43 -30.28 29.59
CA ASP A 12 48.54 -30.47 28.66
C ASP A 12 48.14 -30.18 27.22
N LEU A 13 49.06 -29.60 26.42
CA LEU A 13 48.84 -29.20 25.03
C LEU A 13 48.17 -30.30 24.16
N SER A 14 48.68 -31.53 24.32
CA SER A 14 48.16 -32.69 23.59
C SER A 14 46.68 -32.98 23.93
N THR A 15 46.33 -32.78 25.21
CA THR A 15 44.93 -32.95 25.65
C THR A 15 44.02 -31.78 25.20
N GLN A 16 44.54 -30.54 25.16
CA GLN A 16 43.83 -29.39 24.64
C GLN A 16 43.45 -29.59 23.17
N ILE A 17 44.44 -29.90 22.31
CA ILE A 17 44.23 -30.16 20.89
C ILE A 17 43.26 -31.31 20.66
N ALA A 18 43.38 -32.40 21.45
CA ALA A 18 42.51 -33.54 21.34
C ALA A 18 41.04 -33.17 21.69
N LEU A 19 40.84 -32.40 22.76
CA LEU A 19 39.52 -31.94 23.20
C LEU A 19 38.88 -30.98 22.17
N ILE A 20 39.60 -29.99 21.67
CA ILE A 20 39.10 -29.05 20.66
C ILE A 20 38.72 -29.79 19.38
N SER A 21 39.55 -30.73 18.93
CA SER A 21 39.28 -31.58 17.78
C SER A 21 38.07 -32.46 17.96
N LEU A 22 37.93 -33.09 19.13
CA LEU A 22 36.76 -33.94 19.49
C LEU A 22 35.48 -33.13 19.50
N ILE A 23 35.47 -31.93 20.13
CA ILE A 23 34.33 -31.03 20.16
C ILE A 23 33.97 -30.59 18.75
N GLY A 24 34.96 -30.23 17.93
CA GLY A 24 34.75 -29.84 16.51
C GLY A 24 34.10 -30.95 15.69
N LEU A 25 34.55 -32.21 15.86
CA LEU A 25 33.93 -33.37 15.20
C LEU A 25 32.52 -33.63 15.71
N LEU A 26 32.29 -33.51 17.01
CA LEU A 26 30.96 -33.65 17.62
C LEU A 26 29.98 -32.59 17.06
N LEU A 27 30.43 -31.32 16.96
CA LEU A 27 29.63 -30.25 16.41
C LEU A 27 29.32 -30.47 14.92
N LEU A 28 30.27 -30.98 14.13
CA LEU A 28 30.04 -31.35 12.74
C LEU A 28 29.00 -32.48 12.61
N PHE A 29 29.06 -33.49 13.51
CA PHE A 29 28.07 -34.55 13.55
C PHE A 29 26.68 -34.00 13.91
N LEU A 30 26.60 -33.21 14.99
CA LEU A 30 25.33 -32.59 15.43
C LEU A 30 24.75 -31.67 14.36
N LYS A 31 25.57 -30.85 13.71
CA LYS A 31 25.14 -29.99 12.57
C LYS A 31 24.48 -30.86 11.50
N ASN A 32 25.07 -31.97 11.11
CA ASN A 32 24.49 -32.83 10.07
C ASN A 32 23.13 -33.40 10.49
N GLN A 33 22.99 -33.84 11.78
CA GLN A 33 21.69 -34.31 12.30
C GLN A 33 20.64 -33.21 12.32
N VAL A 34 21.00 -31.99 12.74
CA VAL A 34 20.12 -30.82 12.74
C VAL A 34 19.68 -30.47 11.33
N ILE A 35 20.60 -30.45 10.37
CA ILE A 35 20.26 -30.15 8.96
C ILE A 35 19.32 -31.23 8.38
N LEU A 36 19.58 -32.50 8.64
CA LEU A 36 18.71 -33.61 8.21
C LEU A 36 17.31 -33.51 8.83
N PHE A 37 17.23 -33.16 10.10
CA PHE A 37 15.95 -32.93 10.78
C PHE A 37 15.14 -31.79 10.13
N PHE A 38 15.77 -30.63 9.93
CA PHE A 38 15.11 -29.49 9.30
C PHE A 38 14.79 -29.73 7.82
N SER A 39 15.64 -30.43 7.08
CA SER A 39 15.31 -30.81 5.69
C SER A 39 14.13 -31.76 5.61
N GLY A 40 13.96 -32.65 6.61
CA GLY A 40 12.79 -33.54 6.72
C GLY A 40 11.48 -32.77 7.04
N ILE A 41 11.57 -31.64 7.73
CA ILE A 41 10.43 -30.74 7.98
C ILE A 41 10.14 -29.93 6.72
N SER A 42 11.17 -29.35 6.11
CA SER A 42 11.07 -28.55 4.88
C SER A 42 10.44 -29.34 3.72
N ALA A 43 10.78 -30.61 3.58
CA ALA A 43 10.17 -31.48 2.56
C ALA A 43 8.64 -31.65 2.71
N LYS A 44 8.06 -31.28 3.86
CA LYS A 44 6.60 -31.32 4.12
C LYS A 44 5.93 -29.96 3.94
N THR A 45 6.70 -28.89 3.81
CA THR A 45 6.18 -27.53 3.57
C THR A 45 6.00 -27.30 2.08
N ALA A 46 4.99 -26.50 1.72
CA ALA A 46 4.75 -26.13 0.30
C ALA A 46 5.67 -24.99 -0.16
N THR A 47 6.54 -24.46 0.72
CA THR A 47 7.39 -23.31 0.45
C THR A 47 8.81 -23.78 0.13
N GLU A 48 9.35 -23.34 -1.01
CA GLU A 48 10.74 -23.64 -1.42
C GLU A 48 11.77 -22.75 -0.69
N PHE A 49 11.30 -21.76 0.06
CA PHE A 49 12.17 -20.83 0.79
C PHE A 49 12.97 -21.54 1.88
N ASP A 50 12.34 -22.46 2.59
CA ASP A 50 12.95 -23.25 3.68
C ASP A 50 14.12 -24.07 3.15
N ASP A 51 13.94 -24.71 1.98
CA ASP A 51 14.98 -25.49 1.32
C ASP A 51 16.18 -24.64 0.90
N ILE A 52 15.92 -23.45 0.38
CA ILE A 52 16.96 -22.49 0.00
C ILE A 52 17.79 -22.08 1.21
N VAL A 53 17.12 -21.75 2.33
CA VAL A 53 17.78 -21.32 3.56
C VAL A 53 18.64 -22.46 4.15
N ILE A 54 18.09 -23.68 4.27
CA ILE A 54 18.80 -24.84 4.79
C ILE A 54 20.03 -25.17 3.94
N ASN A 55 19.86 -25.23 2.61
CA ASN A 55 20.96 -25.50 1.68
C ASN A 55 22.01 -24.38 1.68
N SER A 56 21.62 -23.15 1.93
CA SER A 56 22.55 -22.01 2.01
C SER A 56 23.37 -22.01 3.28
N LEU A 57 22.81 -22.45 4.40
CA LEU A 57 23.47 -22.53 5.70
C LEU A 57 24.46 -23.69 5.82
N GLN A 58 24.24 -24.80 5.10
CA GLN A 58 24.99 -26.04 5.25
C GLN A 58 26.52 -25.86 5.14
N LYS A 59 26.99 -25.17 4.07
CA LYS A 59 28.43 -24.94 3.84
C LYS A 59 29.02 -23.93 4.83
N PRO A 60 28.44 -22.72 5.03
CA PRO A 60 28.96 -21.76 6.00
C PRO A 60 29.10 -22.31 7.41
N LEU A 61 28.10 -23.06 7.91
CA LEU A 61 28.18 -23.71 9.23
C LEU A 61 29.31 -24.73 9.30
N THR A 62 29.56 -25.49 8.24
CA THR A 62 30.69 -26.43 8.19
C THR A 62 32.02 -25.68 8.32
N TYR A 63 32.20 -24.62 7.53
CA TYR A 63 33.42 -23.81 7.58
C TYR A 63 33.56 -23.08 8.93
N LEU A 64 32.44 -22.60 9.52
CA LEU A 64 32.46 -21.99 10.85
C LEU A 64 33.06 -22.93 11.88
N ILE A 65 32.56 -24.16 11.98
CA ILE A 65 33.03 -25.15 12.96
C ILE A 65 34.51 -25.48 12.73
N ILE A 66 34.90 -25.75 11.47
CA ILE A 66 36.29 -26.10 11.13
C ILE A 66 37.24 -24.95 11.44
N LEU A 67 36.92 -23.73 10.97
CA LEU A 67 37.81 -22.58 11.11
C LEU A 67 37.91 -22.10 12.57
N VAL A 68 36.80 -22.13 13.34
CA VAL A 68 36.87 -21.83 14.78
C VAL A 68 37.71 -22.85 15.51
N SER A 69 37.59 -24.13 15.19
CA SER A 69 38.44 -25.18 15.80
C SER A 69 39.88 -24.95 15.45
N LEU A 70 40.24 -24.58 14.22
CA LEU A 70 41.62 -24.27 13.81
C LEU A 70 42.16 -23.02 14.52
N ILE A 71 41.33 -21.98 14.69
CA ILE A 71 41.73 -20.76 15.43
C ILE A 71 42.02 -21.09 16.89
N LEU A 72 41.19 -21.89 17.55
CA LEU A 72 41.41 -22.33 18.96
C LEU A 72 42.65 -23.19 19.08
N ILE A 73 42.90 -24.09 18.13
CA ILE A 73 44.15 -24.90 18.13
C ILE A 73 45.36 -23.99 17.92
N SER A 74 45.27 -22.96 17.05
CA SER A 74 46.38 -22.01 16.87
C SER A 74 46.65 -21.20 18.13
N GLU A 75 45.63 -20.85 18.89
CA GLU A 75 45.76 -20.20 20.21
C GLU A 75 46.49 -21.11 21.23
N ALA A 76 46.07 -22.35 21.29
CA ALA A 76 46.72 -23.35 22.18
C ALA A 76 48.18 -23.55 21.82
N LEU A 77 48.54 -23.59 20.53
CA LEU A 77 49.95 -23.67 20.09
C LEU A 77 50.71 -22.37 20.39
N ASN A 78 50.06 -21.21 20.20
CA ASN A 78 50.73 -19.91 20.43
C ASN A 78 50.99 -19.66 21.92
N SER A 79 50.19 -20.17 22.83
CA SER A 79 50.39 -20.07 24.27
C SER A 79 51.71 -20.74 24.73
N LEU A 80 52.20 -21.74 24.01
CA LEU A 80 53.40 -22.48 24.31
C LEU A 80 54.63 -22.00 23.54
N PHE A 81 54.48 -21.70 22.25
CA PHE A 81 55.59 -21.42 21.36
C PHE A 81 55.81 -19.93 21.09
N GLN A 82 54.85 -19.07 21.52
CA GLN A 82 54.89 -17.59 21.32
C GLN A 82 55.23 -17.20 19.87
N ILE A 83 54.66 -17.94 18.90
CA ILE A 83 54.97 -17.80 17.48
C ILE A 83 54.42 -16.48 16.92
N PHE A 84 53.26 -16.04 17.47
CA PHE A 84 52.55 -14.86 17.01
C PHE A 84 52.26 -13.91 18.18
N GLU A 85 53.09 -12.87 18.37
CA GLU A 85 52.94 -11.88 19.46
C GLU A 85 51.65 -11.04 19.36
N PHE A 86 50.98 -10.99 18.18
CA PHE A 86 49.85 -10.11 17.91
C PHE A 86 48.55 -10.87 17.51
N PHE A 87 48.49 -12.17 17.80
CA PHE A 87 47.30 -12.95 17.41
C PHE A 87 46.15 -12.80 18.43
N ASP A 88 45.13 -12.00 18.07
CA ASP A 88 43.89 -11.85 18.86
C ASP A 88 42.83 -12.83 18.35
N THR A 89 42.67 -13.94 19.08
CA THR A 89 41.72 -14.99 18.77
C THR A 89 40.29 -14.48 18.71
N SER A 90 39.91 -13.58 19.63
CA SER A 90 38.55 -13.04 19.69
C SER A 90 38.26 -12.24 18.43
N LYS A 91 39.23 -11.44 17.99
CA LYS A 91 39.15 -10.64 16.77
C LYS A 91 39.10 -11.53 15.52
N ALA A 92 39.91 -12.58 15.47
CA ALA A 92 39.89 -13.54 14.36
C ALA A 92 38.56 -14.25 14.22
N ILE A 93 37.97 -14.71 15.35
CA ILE A 93 36.65 -15.35 15.36
C ILE A 93 35.57 -14.36 14.95
N TYR A 94 35.60 -13.12 15.43
CA TYR A 94 34.63 -12.10 15.03
C TYR A 94 34.66 -11.83 13.50
N LEU A 95 35.81 -11.61 12.93
CA LEU A 95 36.01 -11.42 11.49
C LEU A 95 35.49 -12.62 10.69
N LEU A 96 35.80 -13.83 11.15
CA LEU A 96 35.29 -15.06 10.54
C LEU A 96 33.76 -15.12 10.53
N ILE A 97 33.13 -14.81 11.66
CA ILE A 97 31.67 -14.80 11.78
C ILE A 97 31.05 -13.78 10.81
N VAL A 98 31.60 -12.56 10.75
CA VAL A 98 31.12 -11.51 9.84
C VAL A 98 31.17 -11.97 8.38
N VAL A 99 32.29 -12.54 7.95
CA VAL A 99 32.47 -13.06 6.58
C VAL A 99 31.49 -14.22 6.30
N LEU A 100 31.34 -15.15 7.23
CA LEU A 100 30.47 -16.31 7.04
C LEU A 100 28.97 -15.93 7.03
N ILE A 101 28.57 -14.98 7.86
CA ILE A 101 27.18 -14.45 7.83
C ILE A 101 26.93 -13.80 6.45
N SER A 102 27.85 -12.95 5.99
CA SER A 102 27.74 -12.29 4.70
C SER A 102 27.68 -13.30 3.55
N TRP A 103 28.56 -14.31 3.59
CA TRP A 103 28.52 -15.38 2.60
C TRP A 103 27.22 -16.17 2.62
N THR A 104 26.67 -16.43 3.82
CA THR A 104 25.38 -17.09 3.97
C THR A 104 24.25 -16.27 3.33
N LEU A 105 24.21 -14.96 3.61
CA LEU A 105 23.23 -14.05 3.01
C LEU A 105 23.33 -14.02 1.49
N LEU A 106 24.55 -13.91 0.95
CA LEU A 106 24.78 -13.94 -0.50
C LEU A 106 24.35 -15.28 -1.12
N ARG A 107 24.54 -16.41 -0.41
CA ARG A 107 24.08 -17.74 -0.86
C ARG A 107 22.56 -17.84 -0.85
N ILE A 108 21.88 -17.31 0.16
CA ILE A 108 20.41 -17.28 0.23
C ILE A 108 19.87 -16.46 -0.96
N LEU A 109 20.42 -15.27 -1.21
CA LEU A 109 20.02 -14.42 -2.33
C LEU A 109 20.24 -15.13 -3.69
N ASN A 110 21.38 -15.80 -3.86
CA ASN A 110 21.67 -16.57 -5.07
C ASN A 110 20.74 -17.78 -5.22
N GLY A 111 20.49 -18.50 -4.14
CA GLY A 111 19.58 -19.67 -4.13
C GLY A 111 18.16 -19.28 -4.52
N TYR A 112 17.66 -18.16 -3.99
CA TYR A 112 16.34 -17.63 -4.32
C TYR A 112 16.22 -17.26 -5.82
N TYR A 113 17.23 -16.60 -6.39
CA TYR A 113 17.27 -16.27 -7.81
C TYR A 113 17.36 -17.53 -8.69
N SER A 114 18.21 -18.47 -8.30
CA SER A 114 18.47 -19.69 -9.06
C SER A 114 17.25 -20.62 -9.16
N ASN A 115 16.43 -20.62 -8.14
CA ASN A 115 15.25 -21.49 -8.06
C ASN A 115 14.09 -21.02 -8.95
N LYS A 116 14.08 -19.73 -9.34
CA LYS A 116 13.03 -19.13 -10.18
C LYS A 116 11.60 -19.40 -9.72
N SER A 117 11.40 -19.65 -8.41
CA SER A 117 10.09 -19.93 -7.82
C SER A 117 9.11 -18.77 -8.02
N PHE A 118 9.61 -17.53 -8.14
CA PHE A 118 8.83 -16.35 -8.47
C PHE A 118 8.14 -16.41 -9.84
N LEU A 119 8.68 -17.18 -10.79
CA LEU A 119 8.06 -17.37 -12.12
C LEU A 119 6.85 -18.33 -12.08
N ARG A 120 6.71 -19.14 -11.04
CA ARG A 120 5.56 -20.05 -10.88
C ARG A 120 4.29 -19.34 -10.43
N ASN A 121 4.42 -18.17 -9.83
CA ASN A 121 3.32 -17.37 -9.27
C ASN A 121 2.94 -16.19 -10.18
N LEU A 122 3.22 -16.28 -11.47
CA LEU A 122 2.84 -15.26 -12.45
C LEU A 122 1.31 -15.15 -12.52
N LYS A 123 0.83 -13.92 -12.54
CA LYS A 123 -0.59 -13.64 -12.77
C LYS A 123 -0.87 -13.59 -14.28
N GLU A 124 -2.12 -13.79 -14.60
CA GLU A 124 -2.59 -13.64 -15.99
C GLU A 124 -2.30 -12.20 -16.47
N GLY A 125 -1.46 -12.08 -17.51
CA GLY A 125 -0.98 -10.79 -18.04
C GLY A 125 0.44 -10.36 -17.61
N ASP A 126 1.11 -11.11 -16.73
CA ASP A 126 2.50 -10.83 -16.37
C ASP A 126 3.45 -11.33 -17.48
N ASP A 127 4.39 -10.47 -17.90
CA ASP A 127 5.46 -10.88 -18.79
C ASP A 127 6.59 -11.54 -17.98
N PRO A 128 6.89 -12.84 -18.21
CA PRO A 128 7.92 -13.57 -17.48
C PRO A 128 9.29 -12.89 -17.54
N ILE A 129 9.63 -12.26 -18.66
CA ILE A 129 10.92 -11.60 -18.87
C ILE A 129 11.03 -10.37 -17.97
N VAL A 130 9.97 -9.56 -17.90
CA VAL A 130 9.94 -8.35 -17.07
C VAL A 130 10.01 -8.71 -15.59
N VAL A 131 9.30 -9.77 -15.18
CA VAL A 131 9.33 -10.27 -13.80
C VAL A 131 10.73 -10.77 -13.46
N GLU A 132 11.37 -11.58 -14.30
CA GLU A 132 12.73 -12.10 -14.08
C GLU A 132 13.74 -10.95 -13.94
N GLN A 133 13.71 -9.97 -14.83
CA GLN A 133 14.59 -8.79 -14.78
C GLN A 133 14.40 -7.97 -13.49
N THR A 134 13.15 -7.79 -13.04
CA THR A 134 12.84 -7.07 -11.81
C THR A 134 13.45 -7.77 -10.59
N TYR A 135 13.31 -9.09 -10.51
CA TYR A 135 13.91 -9.88 -9.44
C TYR A 135 15.43 -9.86 -9.48
N GLU A 136 16.03 -9.96 -10.68
CA GLU A 136 17.48 -9.88 -10.85
C GLU A 136 18.04 -8.56 -10.34
N ILE A 137 17.45 -7.44 -10.74
CA ILE A 137 17.86 -6.10 -10.28
C ILE A 137 17.73 -5.98 -8.76
N THR A 138 16.61 -6.42 -8.21
CA THR A 138 16.35 -6.38 -6.76
C THR A 138 17.40 -7.15 -5.99
N ILE A 139 17.67 -8.39 -6.39
CA ILE A 139 18.69 -9.24 -5.74
C ILE A 139 20.10 -8.63 -5.88
N ARG A 140 20.42 -8.04 -7.03
CA ARG A 140 21.71 -7.36 -7.25
C ARG A 140 21.89 -6.18 -6.28
N ILE A 141 20.83 -5.39 -6.06
CA ILE A 141 20.86 -4.30 -5.07
C ILE A 141 21.12 -4.84 -3.66
N PHE A 142 20.42 -5.88 -3.22
CA PHE A 142 20.62 -6.49 -1.90
C PHE A 142 22.06 -7.05 -1.75
N LYS A 143 22.61 -7.68 -2.78
CA LYS A 143 24.01 -8.16 -2.76
C LYS A 143 25.00 -7.02 -2.56
N ILE A 144 24.81 -5.90 -3.27
CA ILE A 144 25.67 -4.72 -3.13
C ILE A 144 25.62 -4.19 -1.69
N ILE A 145 24.42 -4.10 -1.10
CA ILE A 145 24.25 -3.66 0.30
C ILE A 145 24.98 -4.59 1.27
N VAL A 146 24.82 -5.91 1.13
CA VAL A 146 25.54 -6.88 1.97
C VAL A 146 27.04 -6.73 1.85
N ILE A 147 27.56 -6.58 0.62
CA ILE A 147 29.01 -6.40 0.38
C ILE A 147 29.52 -5.10 1.01
N ILE A 148 28.79 -3.98 0.87
CA ILE A 148 29.19 -2.68 1.45
C ILE A 148 29.23 -2.78 2.97
N ILE A 149 28.19 -3.31 3.62
CA ILE A 149 28.13 -3.47 5.08
C ILE A 149 29.29 -4.34 5.56
N THR A 150 29.54 -5.47 4.89
CA THR A 150 30.65 -6.36 5.22
C THR A 150 32.00 -5.66 5.11
N ALA A 151 32.23 -4.96 4.01
CA ALA A 151 33.48 -4.23 3.78
C ALA A 151 33.71 -3.16 4.86
N LEU A 152 32.71 -2.37 5.20
CA LEU A 152 32.80 -1.36 6.26
C LEU A 152 33.11 -1.98 7.62
N THR A 153 32.45 -3.09 7.96
CA THR A 153 32.70 -3.80 9.23
C THR A 153 34.12 -4.35 9.30
N LEU A 154 34.61 -4.95 8.20
CA LEU A 154 35.96 -5.45 8.14
C LEU A 154 37.00 -4.30 8.23
N MET A 155 36.78 -3.20 7.50
CA MET A 155 37.68 -2.03 7.57
C MET A 155 37.77 -1.46 9.00
N GLN A 156 36.64 -1.36 9.70
CA GLN A 156 36.62 -0.88 11.08
C GLN A 156 37.44 -1.78 12.00
N GLU A 157 37.34 -3.09 11.84
CA GLU A 157 38.05 -4.07 12.66
C GLU A 157 39.57 -4.05 12.41
N PHE A 158 40.00 -3.74 11.19
CA PHE A 158 41.39 -3.49 10.85
C PHE A 158 41.91 -2.13 11.32
N GLY A 159 41.10 -1.35 12.06
CA GLY A 159 41.51 -0.03 12.58
C GLY A 159 41.51 1.09 11.54
N LEU A 160 40.95 0.85 10.36
CA LEU A 160 40.80 1.87 9.32
C LEU A 160 39.69 2.83 9.69
N SER A 161 39.90 4.14 9.58
CA SER A 161 38.87 5.14 9.83
C SER A 161 37.81 5.09 8.74
N ILE A 162 36.61 4.65 9.11
CA ILE A 162 35.44 4.65 8.20
C ILE A 162 34.64 5.95 8.25
N SER A 163 35.01 6.91 9.13
CA SER A 163 34.25 8.16 9.34
C SER A 163 34.05 8.96 8.06
N GLY A 164 35.08 9.08 7.21
CA GLY A 164 34.94 9.73 5.91
C GLY A 164 34.03 9.01 4.94
N LEU A 165 34.07 7.66 4.93
CA LEU A 165 33.17 6.84 4.10
C LEU A 165 31.72 6.93 4.59
N LEU A 166 31.49 6.96 5.92
CA LEU A 166 30.18 7.14 6.51
C LEU A 166 29.63 8.55 6.23
N ALA A 167 30.46 9.58 6.33
CA ALA A 167 30.05 10.94 5.99
C ALA A 167 29.65 11.05 4.52
N PHE A 168 30.46 10.53 3.60
CA PHE A 168 30.18 10.49 2.17
C PHE A 168 28.95 9.63 1.87
N GLY A 169 28.85 8.44 2.50
CA GLY A 169 27.70 7.54 2.40
C GLY A 169 26.40 8.18 2.93
N GLY A 170 26.49 9.02 3.98
CA GLY A 170 25.36 9.80 4.52
C GLY A 170 24.82 10.80 3.50
N VAL A 171 25.68 11.56 2.84
CA VAL A 171 25.27 12.46 1.75
C VAL A 171 24.73 11.68 0.56
N GLY A 172 25.37 10.61 0.14
CA GLY A 172 24.88 9.72 -0.91
C GLY A 172 23.53 9.09 -0.56
N GLY A 173 23.38 8.65 0.70
CA GLY A 173 22.12 8.12 1.23
C GLY A 173 20.97 9.15 1.23
N LEU A 174 21.28 10.42 1.54
CA LEU A 174 20.31 11.51 1.43
C LEU A 174 19.82 11.69 -0.02
N VAL A 175 20.74 11.70 -0.98
CA VAL A 175 20.40 11.83 -2.41
C VAL A 175 19.52 10.66 -2.88
N VAL A 176 19.89 9.43 -2.53
CA VAL A 176 19.11 8.23 -2.85
C VAL A 176 17.75 8.26 -2.15
N GLY A 177 17.70 8.70 -0.88
CA GLY A 177 16.46 8.83 -0.12
C GLY A 177 15.50 9.85 -0.73
N LEU A 178 16.01 11.00 -1.18
CA LEU A 178 15.22 12.00 -1.89
C LEU A 178 14.71 11.48 -3.24
N ALA A 179 15.53 10.74 -3.98
CA ALA A 179 15.11 10.10 -5.23
C ALA A 179 14.05 9.01 -5.01
N ALA A 180 14.10 8.29 -3.89
CA ALA A 180 13.14 7.26 -3.52
C ALA A 180 11.88 7.78 -2.80
N LYS A 181 11.79 9.08 -2.50
CA LYS A 181 10.70 9.71 -1.72
C LYS A 181 9.32 9.33 -2.24
N ASP A 182 9.11 9.44 -3.55
CA ASP A 182 7.79 9.18 -4.14
C ASP A 182 7.42 7.70 -4.06
N LEU A 183 8.39 6.79 -4.16
CA LEU A 183 8.17 5.37 -4.00
C LEU A 183 7.70 5.04 -2.59
N LEU A 184 8.38 5.58 -1.59
CA LEU A 184 8.02 5.42 -0.17
C LEU A 184 6.66 6.07 0.14
N SER A 185 6.40 7.26 -0.40
CA SER A 185 5.12 7.95 -0.23
C SER A 185 3.95 7.11 -0.76
N ASN A 186 4.11 6.47 -1.91
CA ASN A 186 3.09 5.59 -2.48
C ASN A 186 2.91 4.30 -1.66
N PHE A 187 3.99 3.72 -1.17
CA PHE A 187 3.92 2.54 -0.29
C PHE A 187 3.15 2.85 1.00
N PHE A 188 3.51 3.94 1.68
CA PHE A 188 2.80 4.37 2.90
C PHE A 188 1.36 4.80 2.61
N GLY A 189 1.09 5.45 1.47
CA GLY A 189 -0.27 5.75 1.01
C GLY A 189 -1.10 4.49 0.84
N GLY A 190 -0.56 3.44 0.22
CA GLY A 190 -1.22 2.14 0.11
C GLY A 190 -1.46 1.47 1.46
N LEU A 191 -0.48 1.54 2.36
CA LEU A 191 -0.61 1.02 3.73
C LEU A 191 -1.73 1.75 4.50
N MET A 192 -1.82 3.08 4.40
CA MET A 192 -2.89 3.88 5.02
C MET A 192 -4.26 3.50 4.46
N ILE A 193 -4.40 3.33 3.15
CA ILE A 193 -5.67 2.85 2.55
C ILE A 193 -6.05 1.48 3.13
N PHE A 194 -5.08 0.59 3.32
CA PHE A 194 -5.32 -0.74 3.88
C PHE A 194 -5.70 -0.72 5.36
N LEU A 195 -5.10 0.15 6.17
CA LEU A 195 -5.36 0.28 7.61
C LEU A 195 -6.67 1.02 7.88
N ASP A 196 -6.83 2.23 7.32
CA ASP A 196 -7.96 3.11 7.60
C ASP A 196 -9.21 2.74 6.79
N ARG A 197 -9.03 2.08 5.65
CA ARG A 197 -10.08 1.61 4.75
C ARG A 197 -11.10 2.69 4.39
N PRO A 198 -10.68 3.87 3.91
CA PRO A 198 -11.62 4.89 3.44
C PRO A 198 -12.52 4.35 2.33
N PHE A 199 -12.01 3.41 1.55
CA PHE A 199 -12.75 2.64 0.54
C PHE A 199 -12.17 1.22 0.40
N LYS A 200 -12.93 0.35 -0.25
CA LYS A 200 -12.56 -1.05 -0.56
C LYS A 200 -12.70 -1.32 -2.05
N VAL A 201 -12.10 -2.43 -2.49
CA VAL A 201 -12.33 -2.95 -3.85
C VAL A 201 -13.83 -3.21 -4.04
N GLY A 202 -14.36 -2.78 -5.18
CA GLY A 202 -15.79 -2.82 -5.53
C GLY A 202 -16.58 -1.60 -5.09
N GLU A 203 -16.06 -0.71 -4.24
CA GLU A 203 -16.75 0.50 -3.83
C GLU A 203 -16.58 1.63 -4.86
N PHE A 204 -17.64 2.42 -5.02
CA PHE A 204 -17.64 3.62 -5.86
C PHE A 204 -17.13 4.81 -5.05
N ILE A 205 -16.08 5.45 -5.58
CA ILE A 205 -15.47 6.64 -4.99
C ILE A 205 -15.52 7.82 -5.94
N LYS A 206 -15.53 9.00 -5.36
CA LYS A 206 -15.44 10.26 -6.06
C LYS A 206 -14.47 11.19 -5.33
N SER A 207 -13.64 11.90 -6.08
CA SER A 207 -12.82 12.99 -5.55
C SER A 207 -13.07 14.25 -6.37
N PRO A 208 -13.80 15.22 -5.81
CA PRO A 208 -14.09 16.48 -6.51
C PRO A 208 -12.84 17.26 -6.91
N ASP A 209 -11.79 17.19 -6.07
CA ASP A 209 -10.53 17.94 -6.22
C ASP A 209 -9.73 17.52 -7.47
N ARG A 210 -9.88 16.25 -7.89
CA ARG A 210 -9.06 15.66 -8.96
C ARG A 210 -9.86 15.07 -10.10
N ASN A 211 -11.18 15.27 -10.13
CA ASN A 211 -12.09 14.68 -11.12
C ASN A 211 -11.95 13.13 -11.20
N ILE A 212 -11.67 12.50 -10.07
CA ILE A 212 -11.64 11.04 -9.96
C ILE A 212 -13.05 10.58 -9.66
N GLU A 213 -13.60 9.70 -10.49
CA GLU A 213 -14.92 9.12 -10.27
C GLU A 213 -14.98 7.71 -10.88
N GLY A 214 -15.32 6.71 -10.05
CA GLY A 214 -15.42 5.34 -10.54
C GLY A 214 -15.41 4.28 -9.45
N ILE A 215 -15.39 3.02 -9.87
CA ILE A 215 -15.35 1.84 -9.00
C ILE A 215 -13.92 1.39 -8.83
N VAL A 216 -13.50 1.16 -7.58
CA VAL A 216 -12.18 0.65 -7.24
C VAL A 216 -12.08 -0.82 -7.70
N GLU A 217 -11.18 -1.12 -8.63
CA GLU A 217 -10.95 -2.49 -9.12
C GLU A 217 -9.87 -3.23 -8.33
N SER A 218 -8.80 -2.53 -8.01
CA SER A 218 -7.72 -3.12 -7.21
C SER A 218 -6.95 -2.04 -6.45
N ILE A 219 -6.36 -2.45 -5.31
CA ILE A 219 -5.50 -1.61 -4.49
C ILE A 219 -4.15 -2.35 -4.42
N GLY A 220 -3.16 -1.82 -5.13
CA GLY A 220 -1.80 -2.33 -5.12
C GLY A 220 -0.94 -1.60 -4.07
N TRP A 221 0.32 -2.03 -3.92
CA TRP A 221 1.26 -1.40 -2.99
C TRP A 221 1.65 0.04 -3.40
N ARG A 222 1.55 0.39 -4.68
CA ARG A 222 1.92 1.70 -5.24
C ARG A 222 0.76 2.42 -5.90
N LEU A 223 -0.15 1.69 -6.55
CA LEU A 223 -1.24 2.24 -7.36
C LEU A 223 -2.57 1.65 -6.94
N THR A 224 -3.60 2.48 -6.92
CA THR A 224 -5.00 2.07 -6.89
C THR A 224 -5.58 2.20 -8.29
N VAL A 225 -6.27 1.16 -8.73
CA VAL A 225 -6.92 1.11 -10.05
C VAL A 225 -8.40 1.39 -9.89
N VAL A 226 -8.89 2.38 -10.61
CA VAL A 226 -10.30 2.80 -10.60
C VAL A 226 -10.86 2.75 -12.01
N ARG A 227 -12.02 2.10 -12.19
CA ARG A 227 -12.74 2.08 -13.46
C ARG A 227 -13.84 3.13 -13.48
N THR A 228 -13.75 4.05 -14.43
CA THR A 228 -14.75 5.09 -14.64
C THR A 228 -16.05 4.52 -15.23
N PHE A 229 -17.12 5.31 -15.23
CA PHE A 229 -18.36 4.95 -15.93
C PHE A 229 -18.18 4.78 -17.44
N SER A 230 -17.26 5.53 -18.04
CA SER A 230 -16.89 5.40 -19.47
C SER A 230 -16.02 4.15 -19.73
N LYS A 231 -15.83 3.28 -18.74
CA LYS A 231 -15.02 2.06 -18.81
C LYS A 231 -13.51 2.29 -18.93
N ASN A 232 -13.04 3.53 -18.88
CA ASN A 232 -11.61 3.84 -18.83
C ASN A 232 -11.03 3.41 -17.48
N VAL A 233 -9.75 3.05 -17.51
CA VAL A 233 -9.00 2.69 -16.31
C VAL A 233 -8.15 3.87 -15.87
N LEU A 234 -8.31 4.28 -14.60
CA LEU A 234 -7.47 5.28 -13.97
C LEU A 234 -6.47 4.59 -13.05
N TYR A 235 -5.19 4.84 -13.27
CA TYR A 235 -4.10 4.41 -12.39
C TYR A 235 -3.72 5.56 -11.48
N ILE A 236 -4.11 5.48 -10.21
CA ILE A 236 -3.94 6.56 -9.24
C ILE A 236 -2.83 6.19 -8.27
N PRO A 237 -1.75 6.98 -8.17
CA PRO A 237 -0.72 6.79 -7.15
C PRO A 237 -1.34 6.84 -5.74
N ASN A 238 -1.02 5.86 -4.89
CA ASN A 238 -1.62 5.78 -3.56
C ASN A 238 -1.32 7.01 -2.70
N SER A 239 -0.16 7.65 -2.89
CA SER A 239 0.20 8.90 -2.22
C SER A 239 -0.77 10.05 -2.51
N ALA A 240 -1.49 10.02 -3.64
CA ALA A 240 -2.48 11.03 -3.96
C ALA A 240 -3.63 11.04 -2.95
N PHE A 241 -4.06 9.86 -2.47
CA PHE A 241 -5.16 9.72 -1.50
C PHE A 241 -4.86 10.31 -0.12
N SER A 242 -3.59 10.58 0.19
CA SER A 242 -3.21 11.27 1.43
C SER A 242 -3.50 12.79 1.38
N ASN A 243 -3.73 13.36 0.19
CA ASN A 243 -3.82 14.79 -0.02
C ASN A 243 -5.08 15.22 -0.79
N ILE A 244 -6.05 14.33 -0.98
CA ILE A 244 -7.31 14.63 -1.68
C ILE A 244 -8.51 14.27 -0.80
N ILE A 245 -9.63 14.93 -1.07
CA ILE A 245 -10.91 14.58 -0.46
C ILE A 245 -11.49 13.37 -1.21
N VAL A 246 -11.88 12.33 -0.48
CA VAL A 246 -12.51 11.16 -1.04
C VAL A 246 -13.93 11.01 -0.50
N GLU A 247 -14.90 11.10 -1.38
CA GLU A 247 -16.30 10.76 -1.11
C GLU A 247 -16.55 9.30 -1.44
N ASN A 248 -17.06 8.54 -0.49
CA ASN A 248 -17.45 7.15 -0.72
C ASN A 248 -18.97 7.04 -0.88
N ALA A 249 -19.42 7.10 -2.13
CA ALA A 249 -20.84 7.08 -2.43
C ALA A 249 -21.49 5.69 -2.24
N THR A 250 -20.72 4.61 -2.15
CA THR A 250 -21.26 3.29 -1.79
C THR A 250 -21.73 3.23 -0.34
N ARG A 251 -21.11 4.04 0.54
CA ARG A 251 -21.44 4.10 1.97
C ARG A 251 -22.50 5.16 2.32
N MET A 252 -23.12 5.80 1.29
CA MET A 252 -24.24 6.73 1.54
C MET A 252 -25.41 5.98 2.20
N THR A 253 -26.15 6.69 3.04
CA THR A 253 -27.36 6.15 3.67
C THR A 253 -28.60 6.32 2.77
N ASN A 254 -28.70 7.48 2.13
CA ASN A 254 -29.85 7.91 1.34
C ASN A 254 -29.39 8.67 0.11
N ARG A 255 -30.22 8.72 -0.92
CA ARG A 255 -30.00 9.60 -2.09
C ARG A 255 -30.86 10.83 -1.98
N ARG A 256 -30.32 11.98 -2.32
CA ARG A 256 -30.98 13.27 -2.24
C ARG A 256 -31.60 13.65 -3.58
N ILE A 257 -32.91 13.89 -3.58
CA ILE A 257 -33.58 14.67 -4.60
C ILE A 257 -33.32 16.14 -4.30
N ASN A 258 -32.76 16.88 -5.23
CA ASN A 258 -32.55 18.33 -5.16
C ASN A 258 -32.95 18.90 -6.50
N GLN A 259 -34.09 19.58 -6.54
CA GLN A 259 -34.68 20.08 -7.79
C GLN A 259 -35.24 21.49 -7.59
N ILE A 260 -34.97 22.34 -8.54
CA ILE A 260 -35.59 23.69 -8.63
C ILE A 260 -36.65 23.61 -9.71
N ILE A 261 -37.82 24.18 -9.44
CA ILE A 261 -38.97 24.22 -10.35
C ILE A 261 -39.42 25.67 -10.45
N GLY A 262 -39.44 26.20 -11.67
CA GLY A 262 -39.87 27.58 -11.99
C GLY A 262 -41.30 27.61 -12.48
N LEU A 263 -42.15 28.43 -11.88
CA LEU A 263 -43.50 28.71 -12.30
C LEU A 263 -43.57 30.09 -12.96
N ARG A 264 -44.63 30.34 -13.77
CA ARG A 264 -44.83 31.66 -14.44
C ARG A 264 -45.08 32.72 -13.39
N TYR A 265 -44.72 33.95 -13.70
CA TYR A 265 -45.02 35.12 -12.86
C TYR A 265 -46.52 35.34 -12.71
N ASP A 266 -47.35 35.00 -13.73
CA ASP A 266 -48.82 35.09 -13.68
C ASP A 266 -49.43 34.18 -12.65
N ASP A 267 -48.68 33.17 -12.16
CA ASP A 267 -49.14 32.16 -11.19
C ASP A 267 -48.59 32.41 -9.77
N LEU A 268 -48.00 33.57 -9.50
CA LEU A 268 -47.34 33.92 -8.25
C LEU A 268 -48.23 33.75 -7.01
N ASP A 269 -49.54 34.12 -7.15
CA ASP A 269 -50.53 33.97 -6.09
C ASP A 269 -50.85 32.51 -5.72
N LYS A 270 -50.58 31.57 -6.63
CA LYS A 270 -50.81 30.16 -6.45
C LYS A 270 -49.63 29.41 -5.80
N ILE A 271 -48.43 29.97 -5.89
CA ILE A 271 -47.21 29.31 -5.41
C ILE A 271 -47.29 28.84 -3.97
N PRO A 272 -47.81 29.60 -3.00
CA PRO A 272 -47.86 29.14 -1.61
C PRO A 272 -48.64 27.84 -1.46
N LYS A 273 -49.77 27.71 -2.15
CA LYS A 273 -50.63 26.50 -2.12
C LYS A 273 -49.95 25.33 -2.81
N ILE A 274 -49.32 25.56 -3.96
CA ILE A 274 -48.56 24.53 -4.70
C ILE A 274 -47.42 23.99 -3.85
N VAL A 275 -46.66 24.85 -3.20
CA VAL A 275 -45.56 24.48 -2.32
C VAL A 275 -46.02 23.66 -1.14
N ASP A 276 -47.16 24.02 -0.54
CA ASP A 276 -47.73 23.28 0.60
C ASP A 276 -48.22 21.89 0.14
N ASP A 277 -48.96 21.78 -0.96
CA ASP A 277 -49.43 20.50 -1.49
C ASP A 277 -48.28 19.57 -1.91
N VAL A 278 -47.20 20.12 -2.50
CA VAL A 278 -45.99 19.35 -2.81
C VAL A 278 -45.30 18.87 -1.52
N ARG A 279 -45.27 19.69 -0.48
CA ARG A 279 -44.70 19.31 0.82
C ARG A 279 -45.52 18.19 1.44
N ILE A 280 -46.84 18.30 1.51
CA ILE A 280 -47.77 17.30 2.05
C ILE A 280 -47.64 15.97 1.26
N TYR A 281 -47.54 16.04 -0.05
CA TYR A 281 -47.30 14.85 -0.89
C TYR A 281 -46.00 14.15 -0.51
N LEU A 282 -44.90 14.87 -0.39
CA LEU A 282 -43.59 14.28 -0.04
C LEU A 282 -43.53 13.75 1.40
N GLU A 283 -44.22 14.39 2.34
CA GLU A 283 -44.34 13.93 3.73
C GLU A 283 -45.12 12.62 3.86
N ASN A 284 -46.03 12.35 2.93
CA ASN A 284 -46.83 11.12 2.90
C ASN A 284 -46.31 10.07 1.90
N HIS A 285 -45.16 10.32 1.25
CA HIS A 285 -44.61 9.41 0.25
C HIS A 285 -43.79 8.30 0.89
N ASN A 286 -44.10 7.02 0.64
CA ASN A 286 -43.48 5.86 1.28
C ASN A 286 -41.97 5.73 1.00
N ASP A 287 -41.53 6.13 -0.19
CA ASP A 287 -40.11 6.00 -0.61
C ASP A 287 -39.23 7.19 -0.20
N ILE A 288 -39.86 8.20 0.45
CA ILE A 288 -39.15 9.35 0.99
C ILE A 288 -38.83 9.13 2.47
N ASP A 289 -37.60 9.39 2.86
CA ASP A 289 -37.15 9.28 4.24
C ASP A 289 -37.78 10.39 5.11
N GLN A 290 -38.70 9.98 5.95
CA GLN A 290 -39.40 10.87 6.85
C GLN A 290 -38.59 11.26 8.11
N SER A 291 -37.48 10.59 8.37
CA SER A 291 -36.54 10.99 9.45
C SER A 291 -35.86 12.31 9.11
N ASN A 292 -35.68 12.57 7.84
CA ASN A 292 -35.16 13.82 7.28
C ASN A 292 -36.29 14.51 6.49
N LYS A 293 -37.19 15.23 7.21
CA LYS A 293 -38.37 15.85 6.62
C LYS A 293 -38.07 16.55 5.28
N PRO A 294 -38.90 16.39 4.28
CA PRO A 294 -38.79 17.06 3.00
C PRO A 294 -38.83 18.60 3.18
N VAL A 295 -38.00 19.30 2.41
CA VAL A 295 -37.91 20.75 2.44
C VAL A 295 -38.41 21.29 1.13
N VAL A 296 -39.51 22.01 1.11
CA VAL A 296 -40.09 22.63 -0.08
C VAL A 296 -40.45 24.06 0.25
N TYR A 297 -39.78 24.99 -0.39
CA TYR A 297 -39.97 26.44 -0.17
C TYR A 297 -39.79 27.23 -1.46
N PHE A 298 -40.43 28.38 -1.50
CA PHE A 298 -40.13 29.41 -2.49
C PHE A 298 -38.66 29.85 -2.30
N GLN A 299 -37.95 29.98 -3.41
CA GLN A 299 -36.50 30.26 -3.38
C GLN A 299 -36.18 31.68 -3.86
N SER A 300 -36.63 32.03 -5.05
CA SER A 300 -36.24 33.31 -5.68
C SER A 300 -37.09 33.65 -6.88
N PHE A 301 -37.05 34.92 -7.26
CA PHE A 301 -37.51 35.42 -8.55
C PHE A 301 -36.36 35.32 -9.54
N SER A 302 -36.52 34.57 -10.62
CA SER A 302 -35.54 34.41 -11.69
C SER A 302 -35.97 35.25 -12.94
N ALA A 303 -35.14 35.31 -13.95
CA ALA A 303 -35.40 36.17 -15.12
C ALA A 303 -36.73 35.91 -15.81
N SER A 304 -37.24 34.69 -15.80
CA SER A 304 -38.52 34.30 -16.46
C SER A 304 -39.38 33.41 -15.59
N SER A 305 -39.04 33.21 -14.33
CA SER A 305 -39.77 32.27 -13.43
C SER A 305 -39.72 32.71 -11.99
N CYS A 306 -40.72 32.26 -11.25
CA CYS A 306 -40.79 32.24 -9.80
C CYS A 306 -40.42 30.84 -9.30
N ASP A 307 -39.25 30.72 -8.68
CA ASP A 307 -38.65 29.43 -8.39
C ASP A 307 -38.95 28.94 -6.97
N PHE A 308 -39.34 27.67 -6.87
CA PHE A 308 -39.31 26.95 -5.58
C PHE A 308 -38.39 25.73 -5.69
N PHE A 309 -37.85 25.30 -4.55
CA PHE A 309 -36.98 24.13 -4.54
C PHE A 309 -37.58 23.00 -3.72
N ILE A 310 -37.20 21.79 -4.13
CA ILE A 310 -37.53 20.53 -3.46
C ILE A 310 -36.22 19.90 -3.03
N ARG A 311 -36.11 19.60 -1.72
CA ARG A 311 -35.04 18.78 -1.17
C ARG A 311 -35.64 17.67 -0.34
N ALA A 312 -35.43 16.44 -0.77
CA ALA A 312 -35.92 15.24 -0.08
C ALA A 312 -34.86 14.13 -0.17
N PHE A 313 -34.87 13.23 0.79
CA PHE A 313 -34.04 12.04 0.77
C PHE A 313 -34.90 10.82 0.52
N THR A 314 -34.42 9.90 -0.33
CA THR A 314 -35.08 8.63 -0.60
C THR A 314 -34.61 7.55 0.36
N ASN A 315 -35.45 6.54 0.63
CA ASN A 315 -35.06 5.40 1.47
C ASN A 315 -34.07 4.44 0.77
N THR A 316 -33.90 4.59 -0.54
CA THR A 316 -33.01 3.74 -1.33
C THR A 316 -31.63 4.37 -1.60
N LYS A 317 -30.62 3.52 -1.70
CA LYS A 317 -29.28 3.87 -2.21
C LYS A 317 -29.08 3.39 -3.65
N ASP A 318 -29.90 2.49 -4.17
CA ASP A 318 -29.79 2.04 -5.55
C ASP A 318 -30.03 3.19 -6.53
N TRP A 319 -29.16 3.30 -7.53
CA TRP A 319 -29.22 4.39 -8.49
C TRP A 319 -30.44 4.34 -9.41
N ARG A 320 -30.81 3.13 -9.85
CA ARG A 320 -31.93 2.96 -10.79
C ARG A 320 -33.26 3.17 -10.08
N GLU A 321 -33.37 2.64 -8.87
CA GLU A 321 -34.54 2.83 -8.03
C GLU A 321 -34.74 4.30 -7.66
N PHE A 322 -33.65 4.98 -7.28
CA PHE A 322 -33.65 6.44 -7.04
C PHE A 322 -34.18 7.24 -8.25
N LEU A 323 -33.70 6.90 -9.46
CA LEU A 323 -34.16 7.59 -10.66
C LEU A 323 -35.64 7.38 -10.89
N LYS A 324 -36.16 6.18 -10.65
CA LYS A 324 -37.60 5.88 -10.76
C LYS A 324 -38.45 6.66 -9.74
N ILE A 325 -37.98 6.71 -8.48
CA ILE A 325 -38.63 7.52 -7.45
C ILE A 325 -38.61 9.01 -7.80
N LYS A 326 -37.46 9.53 -8.22
CA LYS A 326 -37.32 10.92 -8.66
C LYS A 326 -38.26 11.25 -9.80
N GLU A 327 -38.36 10.39 -10.79
CA GLU A 327 -39.31 10.53 -11.93
C GLU A 327 -40.74 10.60 -11.47
N GLN A 328 -41.19 9.68 -10.61
CA GLN A 328 -42.55 9.67 -10.04
C GLN A 328 -42.84 10.97 -9.27
N VAL A 329 -41.91 11.42 -8.44
CA VAL A 329 -42.04 12.68 -7.70
C VAL A 329 -42.22 13.86 -8.66
N LEU A 330 -41.39 13.95 -9.72
CA LEU A 330 -41.46 15.06 -10.67
C LEU A 330 -42.79 15.06 -11.48
N TYR A 331 -43.28 13.89 -11.88
CA TYR A 331 -44.59 13.79 -12.54
C TYR A 331 -45.72 14.22 -11.59
N LYS A 332 -45.72 13.80 -10.34
CA LYS A 332 -46.71 14.21 -9.37
C LYS A 332 -46.69 15.69 -9.05
N VAL A 333 -45.49 16.29 -8.98
CA VAL A 333 -45.33 17.72 -8.82
C VAL A 333 -45.90 18.47 -10.03
N SER A 334 -45.69 17.98 -11.26
CA SER A 334 -46.29 18.55 -12.47
C SER A 334 -47.83 18.45 -12.45
N GLU A 335 -48.39 17.33 -11.96
CA GLU A 335 -49.83 17.16 -11.78
C GLU A 335 -50.41 18.17 -10.76
N ILE A 336 -49.72 18.35 -9.60
CA ILE A 336 -50.11 19.33 -8.58
C ILE A 336 -50.14 20.74 -9.18
N ILE A 337 -49.12 21.13 -9.92
CA ILE A 337 -49.04 22.43 -10.58
C ILE A 337 -50.23 22.63 -11.54
N SER A 338 -50.53 21.60 -12.34
CA SER A 338 -51.65 21.65 -13.31
C SER A 338 -53.03 21.74 -12.62
N ASN A 339 -53.20 21.05 -11.49
CA ASN A 339 -54.44 21.09 -10.70
C ASN A 339 -54.75 22.48 -10.11
N HIS A 340 -53.68 23.28 -9.89
CA HIS A 340 -53.84 24.71 -9.51
C HIS A 340 -54.00 25.64 -10.71
N ASN A 341 -54.19 25.13 -11.93
CA ASN A 341 -54.21 25.93 -13.16
C ASN A 341 -52.99 26.82 -13.30
N ALA A 342 -51.83 26.33 -12.84
CA ALA A 342 -50.52 26.97 -13.00
C ALA A 342 -49.71 26.22 -14.07
N ALA A 343 -48.64 26.85 -14.57
CA ALA A 343 -47.77 26.21 -15.53
C ALA A 343 -46.29 26.48 -15.23
N ILE A 344 -45.46 25.50 -15.62
CA ILE A 344 -44.02 25.64 -15.60
C ILE A 344 -43.61 26.77 -16.55
N ALA A 345 -42.68 27.62 -16.11
CA ALA A 345 -42.28 28.78 -16.87
C ALA A 345 -41.48 28.37 -18.10
N PHE A 346 -41.78 29.04 -19.22
CA PHE A 346 -40.92 29.05 -20.41
C PHE A 346 -39.99 30.25 -20.38
N PRO A 347 -38.84 30.24 -21.08
CA PRO A 347 -38.03 31.44 -21.31
C PRO A 347 -38.92 32.51 -21.97
N THR A 348 -39.03 33.66 -21.30
CA THR A 348 -39.88 34.77 -21.80
C THR A 348 -38.97 35.93 -22.23
N THR A 349 -39.25 36.45 -23.44
CA THR A 349 -38.59 37.65 -23.98
C THR A 349 -39.64 38.69 -24.26
N THR A 350 -39.50 39.88 -23.68
CA THR A 350 -40.36 41.01 -23.99
C THR A 350 -39.76 41.76 -25.16
N ILE A 351 -40.54 41.91 -26.25
CA ILE A 351 -40.16 42.67 -27.41
C ILE A 351 -40.93 43.99 -27.36
N ASP A 352 -40.22 45.12 -27.15
CA ASP A 352 -40.80 46.45 -27.19
C ASP A 352 -40.76 46.96 -28.66
N TRP A 353 -41.88 46.92 -29.35
CA TRP A 353 -41.98 47.34 -30.74
C TRP A 353 -42.33 48.82 -30.81
N LYS A 354 -41.34 49.68 -31.04
CA LYS A 354 -41.56 51.09 -31.36
C LYS A 354 -41.95 51.23 -32.83
N SER A 355 -43.21 51.52 -33.11
CA SER A 355 -43.60 51.97 -34.42
C SER A 355 -43.16 53.42 -34.58
N ASP A 356 -42.15 53.68 -35.43
CA ASP A 356 -41.87 55.00 -35.91
C ASP A 356 -43.04 55.51 -36.81
N ASN A 357 -44.01 56.16 -36.19
CA ASN A 357 -44.94 56.97 -36.90
C ASN A 357 -44.26 58.32 -37.23
N SER A 358 -43.31 58.33 -38.15
CA SER A 358 -42.91 59.51 -38.90
C SER A 358 -43.75 59.61 -40.13
N SER A 359 -44.94 60.13 -39.99
CA SER A 359 -45.71 60.69 -41.09
C SER A 359 -45.59 62.24 -41.00
N SER A 360 -44.72 62.73 -41.84
CA SER A 360 -44.59 64.12 -42.41
C SER A 360 -45.65 65.15 -42.10
#